data_9780228ff8f7fce2c83020163e8a2608
#
_entry.id   9780228ff8f7fce2c83020163e8a2608
#
_cell.length_a   1.000
_cell.length_b   1.000
_cell.length_c   1.000
_cell.angle_alpha   90.00
_cell.angle_beta   90.00
_cell.angle_gamma   90.00
#
_symmetry.space_group_name_H-M   'P 1'
#
loop_
_entity.id
_entity.type
_entity.pdbx_description
1 polymer ?
#
loop_
_entity_poly.entity_id
_entity_poly.type
_entity_poly.pdbx_seq_one_letter_code
_entity_poly.pdbx_strand_id
1 'polypeptide(L)'
;MEEIKTQTHGALIEVLDTGVLLLGRSGIGKSECALDLIQRGHVLVADDRVKIARRGDRLVGSAPEMIRYFLEIRGIGLLYLPDLYGPEVVRSEGPIDLVCRLVEWSEGVTFDRIGAQRAREMFAGVSLPLVTLPARPAGSVATLVEASVRDHLQRARGATGAERIDAALRALQAERSGGPLR
;
A
#
# COMPACT_ATOMS: atom_id res chain seq x y z
N MET A 1 10.45 11.46 -25.76
CA MET A 1 10.93 10.56 -24.67
C MET A 1 10.01 9.35 -24.65
N GLU A 2 10.59 8.17 -24.87
CA GLU A 2 9.82 6.93 -24.94
C GLU A 2 9.23 6.62 -23.55
N GLU A 3 7.91 6.46 -23.49
CA GLU A 3 7.20 6.15 -22.23
C GLU A 3 7.46 4.68 -21.87
N ILE A 4 8.29 4.43 -20.84
CA ILE A 4 8.55 3.06 -20.40
C ILE A 4 7.28 2.52 -19.77
N LYS A 5 6.69 1.52 -20.43
CA LYS A 5 5.47 0.84 -20.00
C LYS A 5 5.77 -0.57 -19.52
N THR A 6 5.20 -0.95 -18.41
CA THR A 6 5.20 -2.32 -17.89
C THR A 6 3.82 -2.66 -17.34
N GLN A 7 3.60 -3.89 -16.97
CA GLN A 7 2.37 -4.29 -16.27
C GLN A 7 2.69 -5.30 -15.16
N THR A 8 1.83 -5.33 -14.17
CA THR A 8 1.93 -6.30 -13.07
C THR A 8 0.56 -6.85 -12.71
N HIS A 9 0.55 -8.04 -12.11
CA HIS A 9 -0.65 -8.58 -11.48
C HIS A 9 -0.80 -7.99 -10.08
N GLY A 10 -1.91 -7.30 -9.84
CA GLY A 10 -2.14 -6.59 -8.59
C GLY A 10 -3.39 -5.74 -8.63
N ALA A 11 -3.63 -4.98 -7.57
CA ALA A 11 -4.66 -3.95 -7.54
C ALA A 11 -4.05 -2.59 -7.24
N LEU A 12 -4.58 -1.53 -7.83
CA LEU A 12 -4.18 -0.15 -7.57
C LEU A 12 -5.37 0.61 -7.00
N ILE A 13 -5.21 1.10 -5.77
CA ILE A 13 -6.21 1.85 -5.03
C ILE A 13 -5.59 3.18 -4.57
N GLU A 14 -6.32 4.26 -4.68
CA GLU A 14 -5.97 5.54 -4.09
C GLU A 14 -6.55 5.61 -2.67
N VAL A 15 -5.67 5.67 -1.67
CA VAL A 15 -5.98 5.68 -0.25
C VAL A 15 -5.42 6.95 0.36
N LEU A 16 -6.27 7.84 0.87
CA LEU A 16 -5.88 9.14 1.43
C LEU A 16 -4.97 9.93 0.45
N ASP A 17 -5.40 10.04 -0.80
CA ASP A 17 -4.69 10.71 -1.91
C ASP A 17 -3.32 10.09 -2.25
N THR A 18 -3.06 8.86 -1.82
CA THR A 18 -1.83 8.11 -2.07
C THR A 18 -2.14 6.88 -2.91
N GLY A 19 -1.47 6.71 -4.04
CA GLY A 19 -1.62 5.53 -4.89
C GLY A 19 -0.91 4.32 -4.30
N VAL A 20 -1.68 3.30 -3.93
CA VAL A 20 -1.18 2.05 -3.31
C VAL A 20 -1.30 0.90 -4.30
N LEU A 21 -0.16 0.35 -4.69
CA LEU A 21 -0.10 -0.86 -5.49
C LEU A 21 -0.09 -2.09 -4.58
N LEU A 22 -1.21 -2.83 -4.54
CA LEU A 22 -1.34 -4.10 -3.82
C LEU A 22 -0.79 -5.23 -4.66
N LEU A 23 0.23 -5.91 -4.16
CA LEU A 23 0.84 -7.09 -4.76
C LEU A 23 0.63 -8.32 -3.87
N GLY A 24 0.78 -9.48 -4.45
CA GLY A 24 0.69 -10.76 -3.76
C GLY A 24 0.18 -11.86 -4.70
N ARG A 25 0.32 -13.10 -4.30
CA ARG A 25 -0.12 -14.25 -5.10
C ARG A 25 -1.63 -14.18 -5.41
N SER A 26 -2.06 -14.86 -6.45
CA SER A 26 -3.49 -15.02 -6.75
C SER A 26 -4.21 -15.66 -5.56
N GLY A 27 -5.39 -15.15 -5.21
CA GLY A 27 -6.22 -15.66 -4.13
C GLY A 27 -5.81 -15.23 -2.71
N ILE A 28 -4.84 -14.33 -2.55
CA ILE A 28 -4.40 -13.87 -1.22
C ILE A 28 -5.33 -12.81 -0.59
N GLY A 29 -6.35 -12.34 -1.32
CA GLY A 29 -7.31 -11.36 -0.80
C GLY A 29 -7.08 -9.92 -1.28
N LYS A 30 -6.43 -9.71 -2.44
CA LYS A 30 -6.21 -8.35 -2.98
C LYS A 30 -7.53 -7.66 -3.34
N SER A 31 -8.40 -8.36 -4.08
CA SER A 31 -9.70 -7.80 -4.51
C SER A 31 -10.65 -7.61 -3.34
N GLU A 32 -10.66 -8.52 -2.37
CA GLU A 32 -11.42 -8.35 -1.12
C GLU A 32 -10.92 -7.14 -0.29
N CYS A 33 -9.60 -6.96 -0.23
CA CYS A 33 -9.01 -5.78 0.40
C CYS A 33 -9.39 -4.49 -0.35
N ALA A 34 -9.37 -4.51 -1.69
CA ALA A 34 -9.80 -3.38 -2.52
C ALA A 34 -11.26 -3.03 -2.26
N LEU A 35 -12.15 -4.02 -2.19
CA LEU A 35 -13.57 -3.80 -1.88
C LEU A 35 -13.77 -3.19 -0.49
N ASP A 36 -13.08 -3.69 0.54
CA ASP A 36 -13.12 -3.13 1.89
C ASP A 36 -12.64 -1.66 1.91
N LEU A 37 -11.57 -1.33 1.18
CA LEU A 37 -11.08 0.04 1.02
C LEU A 37 -12.09 0.95 0.30
N ILE A 38 -12.75 0.46 -0.75
CA ILE A 38 -13.81 1.21 -1.46
C ILE A 38 -14.97 1.53 -0.50
N GLN A 39 -15.41 0.56 0.30
CA GLN A 39 -16.46 0.77 1.31
C GLN A 39 -16.08 1.79 2.40
N ARG A 40 -14.78 2.03 2.59
CA ARG A 40 -14.24 3.06 3.48
C ARG A 40 -14.05 4.43 2.80
N GLY A 41 -14.48 4.57 1.53
CA GLY A 41 -14.42 5.83 0.79
C GLY A 41 -13.13 6.04 -0.01
N HIS A 42 -12.37 4.97 -0.26
CA HIS A 42 -11.20 5.02 -1.12
C HIS A 42 -11.57 4.68 -2.58
N VAL A 43 -10.65 4.91 -3.52
CA VAL A 43 -10.94 4.91 -4.95
C VAL A 43 -10.17 3.81 -5.68
N LEU A 44 -10.85 2.95 -6.44
CA LEU A 44 -10.23 1.95 -7.29
C LEU A 44 -9.71 2.59 -8.59
N VAL A 45 -8.48 2.23 -8.96
CA VAL A 45 -7.88 2.55 -10.26
C VAL A 45 -7.82 1.31 -11.14
N ALA A 46 -7.39 0.18 -10.59
CA ALA A 46 -7.27 -1.08 -11.33
C ALA A 46 -7.36 -2.28 -10.39
N ASP A 47 -7.93 -3.40 -10.88
CA ASP A 47 -7.84 -4.72 -10.25
C ASP A 47 -7.36 -5.75 -11.27
N ASP A 48 -6.77 -6.85 -10.76
CA ASP A 48 -6.16 -7.96 -11.49
C ASP A 48 -4.92 -7.57 -12.32
N ARG A 49 -5.01 -6.56 -13.18
CA ARG A 49 -3.90 -6.08 -14.02
C ARG A 49 -3.73 -4.58 -13.93
N VAL A 50 -2.53 -4.17 -13.54
CA VAL A 50 -2.12 -2.77 -13.47
C VAL A 50 -1.11 -2.49 -14.57
N LYS A 51 -1.48 -1.67 -15.55
CA LYS A 51 -0.55 -1.06 -16.50
C LYS A 51 0.18 0.05 -15.78
N ILE A 52 1.50 0.08 -15.87
CA ILE A 52 2.37 1.05 -15.21
C ILE A 52 3.11 1.84 -16.29
N ALA A 53 2.97 3.14 -16.25
CA ALA A 53 3.68 4.08 -17.13
C ALA A 53 4.54 5.01 -16.29
N ARG A 54 5.77 5.28 -16.76
CA ARG A 54 6.64 6.27 -16.14
C ARG A 54 6.41 7.63 -16.78
N ARG A 55 6.07 8.64 -15.96
CA ARG A 55 5.93 10.05 -16.34
C ARG A 55 6.94 10.89 -15.55
N GLY A 56 8.10 11.16 -16.13
CA GLY A 56 9.22 11.80 -15.42
C GLY A 56 9.75 10.91 -14.29
N ASP A 57 9.70 11.41 -13.06
CA ASP A 57 10.14 10.68 -11.85
C ASP A 57 8.99 9.97 -11.12
N ARG A 58 7.79 9.97 -11.71
CA ARG A 58 6.59 9.37 -11.11
C ARG A 58 6.10 8.19 -11.93
N LEU A 59 5.40 7.29 -11.26
CA LEU A 59 4.66 6.21 -11.88
C LEU A 59 3.17 6.51 -11.84
N VAL A 60 2.50 6.17 -12.95
CA VAL A 60 1.05 6.23 -13.09
C VAL A 60 0.56 4.86 -13.47
N GLY A 61 -0.47 4.40 -12.76
CA GLY A 61 -1.12 3.13 -13.04
C GLY A 61 -2.51 3.30 -13.64
N SER A 62 -2.94 2.32 -14.43
CA SER A 62 -4.28 2.25 -15.00
C SER A 62 -4.70 0.81 -15.25
N ALA A 63 -6.01 0.56 -15.33
CA ALA A 63 -6.53 -0.73 -15.80
C ALA A 63 -6.45 -0.87 -17.33
N PRO A 64 -6.33 -2.10 -17.87
CA PRO A 64 -6.71 -2.37 -19.25
C PRO A 64 -8.16 -1.91 -19.51
N GLU A 65 -8.45 -1.35 -20.67
CA GLU A 65 -9.74 -0.73 -20.96
C GLU A 65 -10.93 -1.70 -20.79
N MET A 66 -10.75 -2.95 -21.21
CA MET A 66 -11.79 -3.98 -21.16
C MET A 66 -12.23 -4.35 -19.73
N ILE A 67 -11.35 -4.22 -18.74
CA ILE A 67 -11.63 -4.60 -17.33
C ILE A 67 -11.66 -3.37 -16.41
N ARG A 68 -11.69 -2.17 -16.97
CA ARG A 68 -11.71 -0.92 -16.21
C ARG A 68 -12.98 -0.81 -15.39
N TYR A 69 -12.83 -0.47 -14.11
CA TYR A 69 -13.91 -0.29 -13.13
C TYR A 69 -14.60 -1.59 -12.68
N PHE A 70 -14.10 -2.73 -13.14
CA PHE A 70 -14.56 -4.02 -12.66
C PHE A 70 -13.69 -4.52 -11.50
N LEU A 71 -14.33 -5.25 -10.60
CA LEU A 71 -13.71 -5.95 -9.46
C LEU A 71 -14.24 -7.38 -9.42
N GLU A 72 -13.35 -8.36 -9.43
CA GLU A 72 -13.75 -9.77 -9.30
C GLU A 72 -13.70 -10.21 -7.84
N ILE A 73 -14.83 -10.62 -7.30
CA ILE A 73 -14.95 -11.19 -5.95
C ILE A 73 -15.39 -12.65 -6.02
N ARG A 74 -14.57 -13.54 -5.50
CA ARG A 74 -14.87 -14.97 -5.48
C ARG A 74 -16.15 -15.22 -4.71
N GLY A 75 -17.07 -16.00 -5.32
CA GLY A 75 -18.39 -16.32 -4.76
C GLY A 75 -19.47 -15.29 -5.05
N ILE A 76 -19.11 -14.07 -5.48
CA ILE A 76 -20.06 -13.04 -5.92
C ILE A 76 -20.01 -12.89 -7.44
N GLY A 77 -18.79 -12.87 -8.01
CA GLY A 77 -18.55 -12.71 -9.45
C GLY A 77 -17.94 -11.37 -9.78
N LEU A 78 -18.16 -10.92 -11.01
CA LEU A 78 -17.63 -9.67 -11.56
C LEU A 78 -18.57 -8.50 -11.25
N LEU A 79 -18.08 -7.53 -10.49
CA LEU A 79 -18.81 -6.35 -10.04
C LEU A 79 -18.41 -5.15 -10.88
N TYR A 80 -19.37 -4.41 -11.46
CA TYR A 80 -19.12 -3.10 -12.05
C TYR A 80 -19.36 -2.02 -10.98
N LEU A 81 -18.29 -1.44 -10.48
CA LEU A 81 -18.33 -0.61 -9.28
C LEU A 81 -19.15 0.67 -9.42
N PRO A 82 -19.12 1.40 -10.57
CA PRO A 82 -19.95 2.61 -10.71
C PRO A 82 -21.45 2.37 -10.52
N ASP A 83 -21.97 1.20 -10.90
CA ASP A 83 -23.40 0.87 -10.71
C ASP A 83 -23.73 0.55 -9.26
N LEU A 84 -22.77 0.05 -8.48
CA LEU A 84 -22.98 -0.39 -7.10
C LEU A 84 -22.69 0.69 -6.05
N TYR A 85 -21.66 1.52 -6.31
CA TYR A 85 -21.13 2.45 -5.33
C TYR A 85 -21.03 3.90 -5.83
N GLY A 86 -21.40 4.16 -7.11
CA GLY A 86 -21.29 5.46 -7.74
C GLY A 86 -19.97 5.66 -8.52
N PRO A 87 -19.93 6.62 -9.44
CA PRO A 87 -18.75 6.86 -10.30
C PRO A 87 -17.55 7.44 -9.53
N GLU A 88 -17.77 8.01 -8.35
CA GLU A 88 -16.73 8.60 -7.51
C GLU A 88 -15.75 7.58 -6.91
N VAL A 89 -16.15 6.28 -6.83
CA VAL A 89 -15.31 5.23 -6.26
C VAL A 89 -14.27 4.67 -7.24
N VAL A 90 -14.23 5.18 -8.47
CA VAL A 90 -13.31 4.70 -9.51
C VAL A 90 -12.58 5.84 -10.22
N ARG A 91 -11.35 5.55 -10.71
CA ARG A 91 -10.58 6.43 -11.59
C ARG A 91 -9.98 5.65 -12.75
N SER A 92 -9.81 6.32 -13.91
CA SER A 92 -9.20 5.71 -15.08
C SER A 92 -7.70 5.52 -14.97
N GLU A 93 -7.03 6.38 -14.22
CA GLU A 93 -5.60 6.31 -13.89
C GLU A 93 -5.34 6.97 -12.53
N GLY A 94 -4.24 6.63 -11.88
CA GLY A 94 -3.83 7.22 -10.62
C GLY A 94 -2.33 7.05 -10.36
N PRO A 95 -1.75 7.78 -9.40
CA PRO A 95 -0.35 7.66 -9.04
C PRO A 95 -0.04 6.28 -8.46
N ILE A 96 1.25 5.91 -8.45
CA ILE A 96 1.75 4.78 -7.67
C ILE A 96 2.86 5.32 -6.77
N ASP A 97 2.57 5.43 -5.48
CA ASP A 97 3.45 6.07 -4.49
C ASP A 97 3.99 5.06 -3.48
N LEU A 98 3.21 4.01 -3.18
CA LEU A 98 3.52 3.00 -2.18
C LEU A 98 3.17 1.61 -2.71
N VAL A 99 4.04 0.65 -2.43
CA VAL A 99 3.78 -0.77 -2.71
C VAL A 99 3.43 -1.47 -1.39
N CYS A 100 2.30 -2.18 -1.35
CA CYS A 100 1.93 -3.07 -0.26
C CYS A 100 1.92 -4.51 -0.78
N ARG A 101 2.83 -5.35 -0.30
CA ARG A 101 2.91 -6.76 -0.68
C ARG A 101 2.24 -7.62 0.37
N LEU A 102 1.17 -8.30 -0.03
CA LEU A 102 0.48 -9.26 0.81
C LEU A 102 1.21 -10.60 0.76
N VAL A 103 1.54 -11.14 1.93
CA VAL A 103 2.14 -12.45 2.09
C VAL A 103 1.31 -13.30 3.04
N GLU A 104 1.27 -14.61 2.84
CA GLU A 104 0.58 -15.50 3.77
C GLU A 104 1.18 -15.40 5.17
N TRP A 105 0.29 -15.38 6.14
CA TRP A 105 0.70 -15.58 7.53
C TRP A 105 1.06 -17.05 7.74
N SER A 106 2.30 -17.32 8.09
CA SER A 106 2.73 -18.64 8.56
C SER A 106 3.64 -18.50 9.78
N GLU A 107 3.66 -19.51 10.61
CA GLU A 107 4.63 -19.59 11.71
C GLU A 107 6.05 -19.57 11.12
N GLY A 108 6.92 -18.70 11.64
CA GLY A 108 8.28 -18.53 11.15
C GLY A 108 8.50 -17.38 10.15
N VAL A 109 7.46 -16.75 9.62
CA VAL A 109 7.62 -15.51 8.87
C VAL A 109 7.91 -14.36 9.85
N THR A 110 9.08 -13.76 9.71
CA THR A 110 9.46 -12.60 10.52
C THR A 110 9.06 -11.32 9.78
N PHE A 111 8.22 -10.52 10.42
CA PHE A 111 7.90 -9.17 9.97
C PHE A 111 8.74 -8.16 10.74
N ASP A 112 9.17 -7.08 10.04
CA ASP A 112 9.83 -5.96 10.70
C ASP A 112 8.86 -5.33 11.72
N ARG A 113 9.21 -5.41 13.02
CA ARG A 113 8.39 -4.90 14.13
C ARG A 113 8.64 -3.42 14.40
N ILE A 114 9.80 -2.92 14.02
CA ILE A 114 10.22 -1.53 14.31
C ILE A 114 9.92 -0.63 13.13
N GLY A 115 10.05 -1.16 11.90
CA GLY A 115 9.80 -0.41 10.67
C GLY A 115 10.77 0.75 10.47
N ALA A 116 11.99 0.67 11.01
CA ALA A 116 12.96 1.76 10.94
C ALA A 116 13.33 2.11 9.50
N GLN A 117 13.54 1.08 8.68
CA GLN A 117 13.83 1.25 7.25
C GLN A 117 12.75 0.59 6.40
N ARG A 118 12.34 1.28 5.34
CA ARG A 118 11.42 0.73 4.34
C ARG A 118 12.20 0.01 3.25
N ALA A 119 11.84 -1.24 2.98
CA ALA A 119 12.25 -1.89 1.75
C ALA A 119 11.79 -1.08 0.54
N ARG A 120 12.40 -1.32 -0.60
CA ARG A 120 12.05 -0.62 -1.85
C ARG A 120 11.89 -1.63 -2.98
N GLU A 121 11.05 -1.29 -3.93
CA GLU A 121 10.81 -2.08 -5.14
C GLU A 121 10.90 -1.21 -6.39
N MET A 122 11.40 -1.76 -7.47
CA MET A 122 11.68 -1.02 -8.70
C MET A 122 10.63 -1.33 -9.76
N PHE A 123 10.01 -0.30 -10.33
CA PHE A 123 9.14 -0.39 -11.49
C PHE A 123 9.55 0.66 -12.53
N ALA A 124 9.72 0.24 -13.78
CA ALA A 124 10.07 1.13 -14.89
C ALA A 124 11.21 2.12 -14.55
N GLY A 125 12.21 1.67 -13.77
CA GLY A 125 13.35 2.49 -13.34
C GLY A 125 13.06 3.49 -12.22
N VAL A 126 11.87 3.45 -11.59
CA VAL A 126 11.53 4.25 -10.41
C VAL A 126 11.46 3.34 -9.18
N SER A 127 12.15 3.74 -8.12
CA SER A 127 12.18 3.01 -6.85
C SER A 127 11.08 3.49 -5.92
N LEU A 128 10.18 2.61 -5.51
CA LEU A 128 9.07 2.89 -4.62
C LEU A 128 9.28 2.26 -3.24
N PRO A 129 8.79 2.88 -2.15
CA PRO A 129 8.76 2.25 -0.83
C PRO A 129 7.84 1.03 -0.84
N LEU A 130 8.29 -0.03 -0.16
CA LEU A 130 7.59 -1.32 -0.05
C LEU A 130 7.27 -1.63 1.40
N VAL A 131 6.02 -2.03 1.66
CA VAL A 131 5.56 -2.59 2.93
C VAL A 131 5.09 -4.02 2.71
N THR A 132 5.60 -4.96 3.49
CA THR A 132 5.13 -6.35 3.48
C THR A 132 4.09 -6.52 4.58
N LEU A 133 2.89 -6.93 4.20
CA LEU A 133 1.74 -7.07 5.10
C LEU A 133 1.29 -8.53 5.19
N PRO A 134 1.00 -9.04 6.42
CA PRO A 134 0.45 -10.37 6.58
C PRO A 134 -1.02 -10.43 6.15
N ALA A 135 -1.35 -11.33 5.24
CA ALA A 135 -2.73 -11.72 4.97
C ALA A 135 -3.12 -12.77 6.00
N ARG A 136 -3.93 -12.39 6.99
CA ARG A 136 -4.41 -13.28 8.06
C ARG A 136 -5.85 -13.68 7.77
N PRO A 137 -6.27 -14.92 8.12
CA PRO A 137 -7.64 -15.37 7.98
C PRO A 137 -8.67 -14.53 8.79
N ALA A 138 -8.23 -13.99 9.93
CA ALA A 138 -9.04 -13.14 10.81
C ALA A 138 -8.36 -11.78 10.98
N GLY A 139 -8.68 -10.81 10.14
CA GLY A 139 -8.15 -9.46 10.23
C GLY A 139 -8.36 -8.68 8.94
N SER A 140 -8.63 -7.39 9.04
CA SER A 140 -8.79 -6.54 7.87
C SER A 140 -7.42 -6.13 7.33
N VAL A 141 -7.07 -6.62 6.15
CA VAL A 141 -5.89 -6.18 5.41
C VAL A 141 -6.02 -4.70 5.03
N ALA A 142 -7.23 -4.22 4.75
CA ALA A 142 -7.50 -2.81 4.45
C ALA A 142 -7.07 -1.89 5.59
N THR A 143 -7.30 -2.27 6.85
CA THR A 143 -6.81 -1.52 8.01
C THR A 143 -5.28 -1.41 8.04
N LEU A 144 -4.57 -2.48 7.67
CA LEU A 144 -3.12 -2.47 7.60
C LEU A 144 -2.61 -1.60 6.44
N VAL A 145 -3.32 -1.59 5.31
CA VAL A 145 -3.02 -0.71 4.17
C VAL A 145 -3.21 0.75 4.55
N GLU A 146 -4.34 1.13 5.16
CA GLU A 146 -4.58 2.49 5.64
C GLU A 146 -3.51 2.95 6.64
N ALA A 147 -3.15 2.09 7.60
CA ALA A 147 -2.08 2.38 8.56
C ALA A 147 -0.73 2.57 7.87
N SER A 148 -0.43 1.76 6.83
CA SER A 148 0.79 1.88 6.04
C SER A 148 0.86 3.19 5.26
N VAL A 149 -0.26 3.65 4.71
CA VAL A 149 -0.36 4.95 4.03
C VAL A 149 -0.17 6.10 5.03
N ARG A 150 -0.81 6.06 6.20
CA ARG A 150 -0.63 7.09 7.24
C ARG A 150 0.82 7.17 7.70
N ASP A 151 1.49 6.03 7.90
CA ASP A 151 2.92 6.00 8.23
C ASP A 151 3.79 6.50 7.07
N HIS A 152 3.45 6.17 5.81
CA HIS A 152 4.14 6.68 4.63
C HIS A 152 4.08 8.22 4.56
N LEU A 153 2.89 8.80 4.73
CA LEU A 153 2.67 10.24 4.76
C LEU A 153 3.40 10.91 5.94
N GLN A 154 3.43 10.26 7.11
CA GLN A 154 4.14 10.77 8.29
C GLN A 154 5.65 10.78 8.09
N ARG A 155 6.22 9.74 7.43
CA ARG A 155 7.66 9.70 7.07
C ARG A 155 8.05 10.81 6.11
N ALA A 156 7.20 11.13 5.15
CA ALA A 156 7.42 12.26 4.24
C ALA A 156 7.49 13.61 4.98
N ARG A 157 6.89 13.71 6.17
CA ARG A 157 6.95 14.87 7.07
C ARG A 157 8.13 14.85 8.04
N GLY A 158 8.99 13.82 7.98
CA GLY A 158 10.23 13.74 8.77
C GLY A 158 10.06 13.21 10.20
N ALA A 159 9.01 12.43 10.49
CA ALA A 159 8.87 11.80 11.80
C ALA A 159 8.40 10.34 11.69
N THR A 160 9.17 9.41 12.24
CA THR A 160 8.79 7.99 12.31
C THR A 160 8.56 7.55 13.75
N GLY A 161 7.75 6.50 13.94
CA GLY A 161 7.57 5.88 15.25
C GLY A 161 8.89 5.36 15.83
N ALA A 162 9.76 4.80 14.98
CA ALA A 162 11.09 4.31 15.36
C ALA A 162 11.98 5.44 15.89
N GLU A 163 12.03 6.59 15.21
CA GLU A 163 12.80 7.76 15.66
C GLU A 163 12.28 8.34 16.97
N ARG A 164 10.96 8.30 17.19
CA ARG A 164 10.34 8.74 18.46
C ARG A 164 10.74 7.83 19.61
N ILE A 165 10.76 6.51 19.42
CA ILE A 165 11.22 5.56 20.44
C ILE A 165 12.71 5.76 20.73
N ASP A 166 13.53 5.92 19.68
CA ASP A 166 14.99 6.13 19.85
C ASP A 166 15.28 7.44 20.59
N ALA A 167 14.58 8.52 20.26
CA ALA A 167 14.69 9.79 20.99
C ALA A 167 14.28 9.65 22.48
N ALA A 168 13.18 8.92 22.75
CA ALA A 168 12.74 8.67 24.12
C ALA A 168 13.75 7.83 24.92
N LEU A 169 14.33 6.80 24.31
CA LEU A 169 15.37 5.97 24.93
C LEU A 169 16.63 6.80 25.24
N ARG A 170 17.07 7.66 24.34
CA ARG A 170 18.22 8.57 24.57
C ARG A 170 17.93 9.53 25.73
N ALA A 171 16.74 10.08 25.82
CA ALA A 171 16.34 10.97 26.91
C ALA A 171 16.40 10.24 28.28
N LEU A 172 15.83 9.03 28.35
CA LEU A 172 15.89 8.20 29.57
C LEU A 172 17.33 7.81 29.99
N GLN A 173 18.20 7.56 29.00
CA GLN A 173 19.62 7.28 29.29
C GLN A 173 20.36 8.52 29.80
N ALA A 174 20.09 9.71 29.25
CA ALA A 174 20.67 10.95 29.70
C ALA A 174 20.26 11.29 31.15
N GLU A 175 18.99 11.09 31.51
CA GLU A 175 18.50 11.28 32.89
C GLU A 175 19.18 10.33 33.89
N ARG A 176 19.42 9.06 33.50
CA ARG A 176 20.12 8.08 34.34
C ARG A 176 21.61 8.38 34.52
N SER A 177 22.24 9.00 33.50
CA SER A 177 23.66 9.35 33.53
C SER A 177 23.94 10.70 34.19
N GLY A 178 22.94 11.55 34.38
CA GLY A 178 23.01 12.88 34.97
C GLY A 178 22.71 12.95 36.47
N GLY A 179 22.51 11.80 37.14
CA GLY A 179 22.32 11.77 38.60
C GLY A 179 23.59 12.20 39.33
N PRO A 180 23.48 13.05 40.37
CA PRO A 180 24.65 13.56 41.10
C PRO A 180 25.40 12.41 41.78
N LEU A 181 26.69 12.31 41.48
CA LEU A 181 27.65 11.56 42.30
C LEU A 181 27.62 12.20 43.69
N ARG A 182 27.06 11.48 44.65
CA ARG A 182 27.23 11.76 46.10
C ARG A 182 28.38 10.95 46.65
#